data_697f35c86e75ee41925e95c4c6ee9d02
#
_entry.id   697f35c86e75ee41925e95c4c6ee9d02
#
_cell.length_a   1.000
_cell.length_b   1.000
_cell.length_c   1.000
_cell.angle_alpha   90.00
_cell.angle_beta   90.00
_cell.angle_gamma   90.00
#
_symmetry.space_group_name_H-M   'P 1'
#
loop_
_entity.id
_entity.type
_entity.pdbx_description
1 polymer ?
#
loop_
_entity_poly.entity_id
_entity_poly.type
_entity_poly.pdbx_seq_one_letter_code
_entity_poly.pdbx_strand_id
1 'polypeptide(L)'
;MMNPTFPGAIAITLYLIGTGVQIVSQGNSKQFLNLISVPALILHGLTSYLGFYSDLGINLGIYTMLSLTALAVVTIILLSSLHRPVESLFVVIFPIAAISILLQISIDGAYLPRDDISPGLGMHIVLSILASGLLTVLAIQAIFLSLCHYLSLIHI
;
A
#
# COMPACT_ATOMS: atom_id res chain seq x y z
N MET A 1 -8.83 -13.26 19.51
CA MET A 1 -8.64 -12.31 18.37
C MET A 1 -8.00 -13.01 17.18
N MET A 2 -8.35 -12.61 15.95
CA MET A 2 -7.65 -13.10 14.76
C MET A 2 -6.23 -12.50 14.73
N ASN A 3 -5.23 -13.37 14.54
CA ASN A 3 -3.85 -12.94 14.43
C ASN A 3 -3.64 -12.18 13.09
N PRO A 4 -3.13 -10.96 13.07
CA PRO A 4 -2.91 -10.18 11.85
C PRO A 4 -1.87 -10.80 10.91
N THR A 5 -1.04 -11.72 11.40
CA THR A 5 0.00 -12.38 10.61
C THR A 5 -0.55 -13.23 9.47
N PHE A 6 -1.68 -13.92 9.66
CA PHE A 6 -2.25 -14.79 8.64
C PHE A 6 -2.78 -14.01 7.41
N PRO A 7 -3.70 -13.04 7.56
CA PRO A 7 -4.13 -12.24 6.40
C PRO A 7 -2.99 -11.41 5.81
N GLY A 8 -2.04 -10.94 6.63
CA GLY A 8 -0.86 -10.22 6.17
C GLY A 8 0.05 -11.05 5.27
N ALA A 9 0.34 -12.30 5.65
CA ALA A 9 1.16 -13.20 4.85
C ALA A 9 0.52 -13.48 3.47
N ILE A 10 -0.81 -13.67 3.42
CA ILE A 10 -1.52 -13.88 2.16
C ILE A 10 -1.48 -12.59 1.30
N ALA A 11 -1.70 -11.41 1.90
CA ALA A 11 -1.62 -10.15 1.19
C ALA A 11 -0.22 -9.91 0.58
N ILE A 12 0.84 -10.18 1.35
CA ILE A 12 2.24 -10.11 0.87
C ILE A 12 2.44 -11.03 -0.34
N THR A 13 2.02 -12.29 -0.26
CA THR A 13 2.18 -13.24 -1.37
C THR A 13 1.43 -12.80 -2.62
N LEU A 14 0.21 -12.28 -2.48
CA LEU A 14 -0.57 -11.76 -3.61
C LEU A 14 0.09 -10.53 -4.25
N TYR A 15 0.62 -9.60 -3.47
CA TYR A 15 1.36 -8.45 -4.00
C TYR A 15 2.63 -8.88 -4.75
N LEU A 16 3.39 -9.84 -4.23
CA LEU A 16 4.59 -10.35 -4.90
C LEU A 16 4.25 -11.10 -6.20
N ILE A 17 3.17 -11.88 -6.19
CA ILE A 17 2.67 -12.53 -7.42
C ILE A 17 2.23 -11.46 -8.43
N GLY A 18 1.48 -10.44 -7.99
CA GLY A 18 1.06 -9.32 -8.85
C GLY A 18 2.25 -8.58 -9.46
N THR A 19 3.31 -8.35 -8.68
CA THR A 19 4.56 -7.78 -9.18
C THR A 19 5.20 -8.67 -10.27
N GLY A 20 5.33 -9.97 -10.00
CA GLY A 20 5.90 -10.93 -10.94
C GLY A 20 5.11 -10.99 -12.25
N VAL A 21 3.78 -11.06 -12.16
CA VAL A 21 2.89 -11.03 -13.33
C VAL A 21 3.08 -9.76 -14.14
N GLN A 22 3.18 -8.60 -13.48
CA GLN A 22 3.35 -7.33 -14.18
C GLN A 22 4.70 -7.25 -14.93
N ILE A 23 5.76 -7.76 -14.34
CA ILE A 23 7.09 -7.81 -14.97
C ILE A 23 7.06 -8.74 -16.20
N VAL A 24 6.47 -9.93 -16.07
CA VAL A 24 6.46 -10.92 -17.15
C VAL A 24 5.51 -10.52 -18.29
N SER A 25 4.33 -9.98 -17.97
CA SER A 25 3.29 -9.65 -18.97
C SER A 25 3.49 -8.32 -19.67
N GLN A 26 4.48 -7.53 -19.27
CA GLN A 26 4.77 -6.20 -19.82
C GLN A 26 3.51 -5.29 -19.89
N GLY A 27 2.64 -5.39 -18.91
CA GLY A 27 1.44 -4.56 -18.82
C GLY A 27 0.19 -5.09 -19.55
N ASN A 28 0.27 -6.24 -20.21
CA ASN A 28 -0.85 -6.77 -21.01
C ASN A 28 -1.85 -7.65 -20.23
N SER A 29 -1.81 -7.60 -18.88
CA SER A 29 -2.64 -8.47 -18.01
C SER A 29 -3.54 -7.70 -17.04
N LYS A 30 -4.13 -6.59 -17.50
CA LYS A 30 -4.97 -5.71 -16.66
C LYS A 30 -6.06 -6.44 -15.88
N GLN A 31 -6.77 -7.37 -16.52
CA GLN A 31 -7.83 -8.15 -15.88
C GLN A 31 -7.30 -9.05 -14.77
N PHE A 32 -6.16 -9.72 -15.01
CA PHE A 32 -5.53 -10.60 -14.05
C PHE A 32 -4.93 -9.83 -12.87
N LEU A 33 -4.34 -8.65 -13.13
CA LEU A 33 -3.86 -7.75 -12.09
C LEU A 33 -4.99 -7.28 -11.18
N ASN A 34 -6.12 -6.86 -11.74
CA ASN A 34 -7.28 -6.46 -10.93
C ASN A 34 -7.82 -7.62 -10.10
N LEU A 35 -7.84 -8.84 -10.64
CA LEU A 35 -8.29 -10.05 -9.95
C LEU A 35 -7.42 -10.36 -8.72
N ILE A 36 -6.10 -10.11 -8.79
CA ILE A 36 -5.16 -10.31 -7.68
C ILE A 36 -5.16 -9.12 -6.72
N SER A 37 -5.21 -7.90 -7.26
CA SER A 37 -5.06 -6.67 -6.48
C SER A 37 -6.22 -6.44 -5.50
N VAL A 38 -7.45 -6.78 -5.90
CA VAL A 38 -8.62 -6.57 -5.04
C VAL A 38 -8.58 -7.46 -3.80
N PRO A 39 -8.37 -8.80 -3.89
CA PRO A 39 -8.18 -9.62 -2.69
C PRO A 39 -6.97 -9.19 -1.85
N ALA A 40 -5.85 -8.83 -2.48
CA ALA A 40 -4.67 -8.35 -1.77
C ALA A 40 -4.98 -7.08 -0.97
N LEU A 41 -5.72 -6.13 -1.57
CA LEU A 41 -6.15 -4.90 -0.92
C LEU A 41 -7.07 -5.16 0.28
N ILE A 42 -8.04 -6.07 0.14
CA ILE A 42 -8.96 -6.44 1.21
C ILE A 42 -8.19 -7.06 2.38
N LEU A 43 -7.29 -8.00 2.10
CA LEU A 43 -6.48 -8.65 3.14
C LEU A 43 -5.49 -7.69 3.79
N HIS A 44 -4.90 -6.76 3.02
CA HIS A 44 -4.07 -5.68 3.55
C HIS A 44 -4.89 -4.78 4.48
N GLY A 45 -6.09 -4.37 4.06
CA GLY A 45 -7.00 -3.58 4.90
C GLY A 45 -7.37 -4.30 6.19
N LEU A 46 -7.65 -5.60 6.13
CA LEU A 46 -7.93 -6.43 7.31
C LEU A 46 -6.71 -6.49 8.24
N THR A 47 -5.52 -6.72 7.69
CA THR A 47 -4.26 -6.74 8.47
C THR A 47 -4.01 -5.41 9.16
N SER A 48 -4.16 -4.31 8.41
CA SER A 48 -3.97 -2.96 8.95
C SER A 48 -5.01 -2.62 10.02
N TYR A 49 -6.26 -3.04 9.83
CA TYR A 49 -7.33 -2.87 10.83
C TYR A 49 -7.01 -3.63 12.13
N LEU A 50 -6.61 -4.91 12.02
CA LEU A 50 -6.25 -5.72 13.19
C LEU A 50 -4.99 -5.20 13.90
N GLY A 51 -4.05 -4.60 13.18
CA GLY A 51 -2.87 -3.96 13.75
C GLY A 51 -3.14 -2.57 14.34
N PHE A 52 -4.15 -1.86 13.83
CA PHE A 52 -4.56 -0.55 14.32
C PHE A 52 -5.35 -0.65 15.63
N TYR A 53 -6.27 -1.62 15.73
CA TYR A 53 -7.04 -1.89 16.94
C TYR A 53 -6.40 -3.03 17.72
N SER A 54 -5.84 -2.74 18.89
CA SER A 54 -5.30 -3.72 19.85
C SER A 54 -6.17 -3.79 21.11
N ASP A 55 -6.01 -4.85 21.90
CA ASP A 55 -6.69 -4.98 23.21
C ASP A 55 -6.32 -3.86 24.18
N LEU A 56 -5.17 -3.22 23.97
CA LEU A 56 -4.65 -2.13 24.78
C LEU A 56 -5.03 -0.74 24.25
N GLY A 57 -5.85 -0.67 23.19
CA GLY A 57 -6.25 0.60 22.58
C GLY A 57 -5.78 0.75 21.12
N ILE A 58 -5.75 1.99 20.63
CA ILE A 58 -5.46 2.30 19.23
C ILE A 58 -3.96 2.44 19.02
N ASN A 59 -3.41 1.65 18.08
CA ASN A 59 -1.99 1.63 17.74
C ASN A 59 -1.66 2.68 16.66
N LEU A 60 -1.05 3.79 17.06
CA LEU A 60 -0.52 4.83 16.16
C LEU A 60 0.98 4.67 15.89
N GLY A 61 1.52 3.48 16.06
CA GLY A 61 2.93 3.19 15.82
C GLY A 61 3.34 3.42 14.36
N ILE A 62 4.62 3.73 14.14
CA ILE A 62 5.15 4.11 12.82
C ILE A 62 4.88 3.03 11.75
N TYR A 63 5.00 1.75 12.09
CA TYR A 63 4.80 0.65 11.14
C TYR A 63 3.33 0.47 10.77
N THR A 64 2.42 0.69 11.71
CA THR A 64 0.96 0.70 11.46
C THR A 64 0.59 1.87 10.56
N MET A 65 1.11 3.06 10.82
CA MET A 65 0.86 4.25 9.98
C MET A 65 1.47 4.11 8.59
N LEU A 66 2.65 3.49 8.47
CA LEU A 66 3.29 3.19 7.19
C LEU A 66 2.43 2.22 6.36
N SER A 67 1.93 1.15 6.98
CA SER A 67 1.05 0.18 6.33
C SER A 67 -0.27 0.81 5.88
N LEU A 68 -0.91 1.63 6.72
CA LEU A 68 -2.12 2.38 6.35
C LEU A 68 -1.87 3.36 5.18
N THR A 69 -0.71 4.02 5.16
CA THR A 69 -0.33 4.89 4.05
C THR A 69 -0.10 4.09 2.77
N ALA A 70 0.57 2.94 2.85
CA ALA A 70 0.76 2.05 1.70
C ALA A 70 -0.58 1.50 1.18
N LEU A 71 -1.51 1.15 2.08
CA LEU A 71 -2.88 0.76 1.72
C LEU A 71 -3.61 1.88 0.95
N ALA A 72 -3.48 3.13 1.42
CA ALA A 72 -4.05 4.29 0.72
C ALA A 72 -3.44 4.47 -0.68
N VAL A 73 -2.11 4.35 -0.81
CA VAL A 73 -1.40 4.42 -2.10
C VAL A 73 -1.90 3.35 -3.08
N VAL A 74 -1.96 2.08 -2.65
CA VAL A 74 -2.47 0.98 -3.49
C VAL A 74 -3.91 1.26 -3.92
N THR A 75 -4.76 1.74 -3.00
CA THR A 75 -6.16 2.07 -3.28
C THR A 75 -6.26 3.17 -4.34
N ILE A 76 -5.51 4.27 -4.19
CA ILE A 76 -5.51 5.41 -5.13
C ILE A 76 -5.10 4.93 -6.53
N ILE A 77 -4.04 4.11 -6.63
CA ILE A 77 -3.57 3.64 -7.93
C ILE A 77 -4.51 2.61 -8.53
N LEU A 78 -5.07 1.71 -7.74
CA LEU A 78 -6.06 0.75 -8.23
C LEU A 78 -7.30 1.47 -8.78
N LEU A 79 -7.81 2.49 -8.10
CA LEU A 79 -8.91 3.33 -8.60
C LEU A 79 -8.50 4.10 -9.86
N SER A 80 -7.28 4.64 -9.89
CA SER A 80 -6.75 5.36 -11.06
C SER A 80 -6.61 4.44 -12.28
N SER A 81 -6.22 3.17 -12.08
CA SER A 81 -6.04 2.20 -13.16
C SER A 81 -7.34 1.84 -13.89
N LEU A 82 -8.49 2.12 -13.28
CA LEU A 82 -9.80 1.95 -13.93
C LEU A 82 -9.98 2.93 -15.10
N HIS A 83 -9.40 4.12 -15.02
CA HIS A 83 -9.57 5.21 -15.97
C HIS A 83 -8.30 5.57 -16.75
N ARG A 84 -7.13 5.22 -16.23
CA ARG A 84 -5.83 5.58 -16.81
C ARG A 84 -4.92 4.34 -16.88
N PRO A 85 -4.06 4.22 -17.91
CA PRO A 85 -3.09 3.13 -18.02
C PRO A 85 -1.90 3.37 -17.08
N VAL A 86 -2.09 3.13 -15.78
CA VAL A 86 -1.07 3.31 -14.73
C VAL A 86 -0.56 1.98 -14.17
N GLU A 87 -0.82 0.88 -14.87
CA GLU A 87 -0.48 -0.47 -14.44
C GLU A 87 1.01 -0.67 -14.18
N SER A 88 1.87 0.04 -14.89
CA SER A 88 3.33 -0.01 -14.69
C SER A 88 3.77 0.39 -13.29
N LEU A 89 2.97 1.23 -12.59
CA LEU A 89 3.27 1.66 -11.23
C LEU A 89 3.16 0.53 -10.21
N PHE A 90 2.35 -0.50 -10.50
CA PHE A 90 2.21 -1.66 -9.60
C PHE A 90 3.51 -2.42 -9.38
N VAL A 91 4.46 -2.39 -10.34
CA VAL A 91 5.78 -3.01 -10.20
C VAL A 91 6.55 -2.44 -9.00
N VAL A 92 6.39 -1.16 -8.70
CA VAL A 92 7.06 -0.49 -7.59
C VAL A 92 6.20 -0.51 -6.32
N ILE A 93 4.89 -0.30 -6.47
CA ILE A 93 4.00 -0.08 -5.33
C ILE A 93 3.67 -1.37 -4.59
N PHE A 94 3.49 -2.49 -5.28
CA PHE A 94 3.21 -3.76 -4.64
C PHE A 94 4.34 -4.26 -3.74
N PRO A 95 5.63 -4.22 -4.13
CA PRO A 95 6.72 -4.53 -3.21
C PRO A 95 6.77 -3.61 -1.99
N ILE A 96 6.52 -2.31 -2.18
CA ILE A 96 6.47 -1.35 -1.06
C ILE A 96 5.34 -1.70 -0.10
N ALA A 97 4.15 -2.03 -0.61
CA ALA A 97 3.02 -2.47 0.20
C ALA A 97 3.33 -3.79 0.93
N ALA A 98 3.96 -4.75 0.26
CA ALA A 98 4.37 -6.02 0.88
C ALA A 98 5.37 -5.79 2.02
N ILE A 99 6.37 -4.92 1.83
CA ILE A 99 7.35 -4.56 2.86
C ILE A 99 6.66 -3.86 4.04
N SER A 100 5.72 -2.93 3.79
CA SER A 100 5.01 -2.23 4.85
C SER A 100 4.19 -3.16 5.74
N ILE A 101 3.51 -4.16 5.14
CA ILE A 101 2.79 -5.20 5.89
C ILE A 101 3.79 -6.06 6.69
N LEU A 102 4.89 -6.47 6.06
CA LEU A 102 5.92 -7.28 6.72
C LEU A 102 6.48 -6.57 7.96
N LEU A 103 6.79 -5.28 7.84
CA LEU A 103 7.26 -4.47 8.97
C LEU A 103 6.20 -4.38 10.07
N GLN A 104 4.94 -4.15 9.71
CA GLN A 104 3.83 -4.06 10.67
C GLN A 104 3.63 -5.35 11.46
N ILE A 105 3.74 -6.53 10.82
CA ILE A 105 3.49 -7.82 11.50
C ILE A 105 4.72 -8.41 12.19
N SER A 106 5.94 -7.94 11.84
CA SER A 106 7.20 -8.51 12.35
C SER A 106 7.84 -7.68 13.44
N ILE A 107 7.53 -6.39 13.54
CA ILE A 107 8.17 -5.49 14.48
C ILE A 107 7.13 -4.99 15.48
N ASP A 108 7.22 -5.47 16.71
CA ASP A 108 6.48 -4.92 17.84
C ASP A 108 7.08 -3.55 18.17
N GLY A 109 6.47 -2.50 17.65
CA GLY A 109 6.88 -1.13 17.98
C GLY A 109 6.67 -0.86 19.47
N ALA A 110 7.64 -0.24 20.13
CA ALA A 110 7.48 0.31 21.48
C ALA A 110 6.50 1.50 21.43
N TYR A 111 5.21 1.19 21.33
CA TYR A 111 4.14 2.16 21.22
C TYR A 111 3.20 2.02 22.44
N LEU A 112 2.87 3.15 23.07
CA LEU A 112 1.84 3.21 24.10
C LEU A 112 0.49 3.42 23.42
N PRO A 113 -0.41 2.40 23.43
CA PRO A 113 -1.74 2.53 22.85
C PRO A 113 -2.51 3.68 23.51
N ARG A 114 -3.36 4.36 22.74
CA ARG A 114 -4.29 5.35 23.27
C ARG A 114 -5.65 4.72 23.47
N ASP A 115 -6.27 4.99 24.61
CA ASP A 115 -7.58 4.47 24.94
C ASP A 115 -8.67 5.13 24.10
N ASP A 116 -8.46 6.40 23.73
CA ASP A 116 -9.40 7.15 22.90
C ASP A 116 -8.71 8.05 21.86
N ILE A 117 -9.43 8.36 20.81
CA ILE A 117 -9.07 9.37 19.81
C ILE A 117 -10.19 10.38 19.72
N SER A 118 -9.89 11.67 20.00
CA SER A 118 -10.88 12.71 19.76
C SER A 118 -11.26 12.76 18.27
N PRO A 119 -12.49 13.15 17.92
CA PRO A 119 -12.93 13.23 16.52
C PRO A 119 -12.01 14.10 15.65
N GLY A 120 -11.48 15.20 16.21
CA GLY A 120 -10.53 16.08 15.52
C GLY A 120 -9.19 15.39 15.21
N LEU A 121 -8.64 14.63 16.16
CA LEU A 121 -7.42 13.86 15.94
C LEU A 121 -7.63 12.73 14.92
N GLY A 122 -8.76 12.03 14.99
CA GLY A 122 -9.12 11.00 13.99
C GLY A 122 -9.18 11.56 12.57
N MET A 123 -9.85 12.69 12.39
CA MET A 123 -9.91 13.38 11.10
C MET A 123 -8.51 13.80 10.61
N HIS A 124 -7.68 14.34 11.50
CA HIS A 124 -6.30 14.71 11.17
C HIS A 124 -5.47 13.52 10.69
N ILE A 125 -5.59 12.37 11.37
CA ILE A 125 -4.90 11.13 10.97
C ILE A 125 -5.33 10.69 9.57
N VAL A 126 -6.64 10.63 9.30
CA VAL A 126 -7.17 10.21 7.99
C VAL A 126 -6.70 11.16 6.88
N LEU A 127 -6.81 12.47 7.09
CA LEU A 127 -6.35 13.47 6.12
C LEU A 127 -4.83 13.39 5.87
N SER A 128 -4.05 13.15 6.92
CA SER A 128 -2.59 12.99 6.81
C SER A 128 -2.21 11.75 6.00
N ILE A 129 -2.89 10.62 6.22
CA ILE A 129 -2.68 9.38 5.44
C ILE A 129 -3.05 9.61 3.97
N LEU A 130 -4.18 10.24 3.68
CA LEU A 130 -4.59 10.54 2.32
C LEU A 130 -3.62 11.51 1.63
N ALA A 131 -3.20 12.57 2.31
CA ALA A 131 -2.25 13.55 1.79
C ALA A 131 -0.89 12.91 1.48
N SER A 132 -0.34 12.13 2.43
CA SER A 132 0.93 11.43 2.23
C SER A 132 0.83 10.35 1.13
N GLY A 133 -0.31 9.66 1.03
CA GLY A 133 -0.58 8.73 -0.05
C GLY A 133 -0.59 9.40 -1.43
N LEU A 134 -1.28 10.52 -1.59
CA LEU A 134 -1.31 11.30 -2.83
C LEU A 134 0.08 11.83 -3.20
N LEU A 135 0.83 12.37 -2.23
CA LEU A 135 2.20 12.85 -2.46
C LEU A 135 3.12 11.70 -2.90
N THR A 136 2.99 10.53 -2.31
CA THR A 136 3.77 9.34 -2.69
C THR A 136 3.46 8.93 -4.14
N VAL A 137 2.19 8.89 -4.53
CA VAL A 137 1.79 8.59 -5.91
C VAL A 137 2.38 9.60 -6.89
N LEU A 138 2.26 10.90 -6.59
CA LEU A 138 2.82 11.97 -7.44
C LEU A 138 4.34 11.86 -7.56
N ALA A 139 5.04 11.58 -6.47
CA ALA A 139 6.50 11.40 -6.47
C ALA A 139 6.93 10.22 -7.35
N ILE A 140 6.26 9.08 -7.22
CA ILE A 140 6.54 7.90 -8.05
C ILE A 140 6.26 8.20 -9.52
N GLN A 141 5.15 8.85 -9.86
CA GLN A 141 4.82 9.22 -11.23
C GLN A 141 5.85 10.20 -11.81
N ALA A 142 6.31 11.18 -11.04
CA ALA A 142 7.33 12.13 -11.46
C ALA A 142 8.67 11.43 -11.76
N ILE A 143 9.08 10.46 -10.92
CA ILE A 143 10.29 9.65 -11.15
C ILE A 143 10.14 8.84 -12.45
N PHE A 144 9.01 8.15 -12.66
CA PHE A 144 8.76 7.38 -13.88
C PHE A 144 8.82 8.26 -15.14
N LEU A 145 8.16 9.42 -15.09
CA LEU A 145 8.18 10.37 -16.23
C LEU A 145 9.59 10.87 -16.53
N SER A 146 10.36 11.20 -15.49
CA SER A 146 11.75 11.64 -15.62
C SER A 146 12.63 10.56 -16.26
N LEU A 147 12.48 9.30 -15.81
CA LEU A 147 13.22 8.17 -16.38
C LEU A 147 12.84 7.91 -17.84
N CYS A 148 11.57 7.95 -18.20
CA CYS A 148 11.11 7.78 -19.57
C CYS A 148 11.67 8.88 -20.48
N HIS A 149 11.65 10.14 -20.01
CA HIS A 149 12.20 11.27 -20.76
C HIS A 149 13.72 11.12 -20.98
N TYR A 150 14.46 10.75 -19.92
CA TYR A 150 15.91 10.51 -20.01
C TYR A 150 16.26 9.39 -21.00
N LEU A 151 15.55 8.26 -20.94
CA LEU A 151 15.79 7.14 -21.85
C LEU A 151 15.43 7.50 -23.30
N SER A 152 14.40 8.32 -23.54
CA SER A 152 14.06 8.76 -24.90
C SER A 152 15.13 9.66 -25.51
N LEU A 153 15.84 10.45 -24.70
CA LEU A 153 16.94 11.31 -25.17
C LEU A 153 18.20 10.53 -25.53
N ILE A 154 18.42 9.35 -24.94
CA ILE A 154 19.60 8.51 -25.22
C ILE A 154 19.41 7.70 -26.51
N HIS A 155 18.17 7.45 -26.93
CA HIS A 155 17.86 6.66 -28.12
C HIS A 155 17.65 7.50 -29.40
N ILE A 156 17.87 8.82 -29.35
CA ILE A 156 17.92 9.73 -30.51
C ILE A 156 19.39 9.96 -30.87
#